data_8c28cad431911c23058116b4e677a92d
#
_entry.id   8c28cad431911c23058116b4e677a92d
#
_cell.length_a   1.000
_cell.length_b   1.000
_cell.length_c   1.000
_cell.angle_alpha   90.00
_cell.angle_beta   90.00
_cell.angle_gamma   90.00
#
_symmetry.space_group_name_H-M   'P 1'
#
loop_
_entity.id
_entity.type
_entity.pdbx_description
1 polymer ?
#
loop_
_entity_poly.entity_id
_entity_poly.type
_entity_poly.pdbx_seq_one_letter_code
_entity_poly.pdbx_strand_id
1 'polypeptide(L)'
;PGLLMTLADGGRESITLHGPPNLRYALATSRFYARREGMTVDAREIQIDSPYMCFVDERIRVDAVPLVPRAAREQYAALPKPDATPLDLDTQPWRNPAWRPGTLTGAAADAWYSAVIADAWSRRGGAPPSPSRAWTPSRVPHALPAPPLPAAARGASAGRQAVALAYIVAGHEQRGKFDATRAAELGVPPGPAFSALTRGESVRIARPVQWAALDADARAQWLRAQRSGKKGAQAPADVPLEQVDIESRDVVGAPRAGAVFFYMDVPTLEHLEALLEANDAFAPYTAAANAALEPMQRQTPHVILHAAAPEVMRDVRYQQWMAQFGDCVHLGANRAVCADRLTYTSSAQTLLRLRCIDPNVFHVPGYTLTPTEALPCVLPVRENMFVNLHPRAQPAQLPEVAPVLDRLLHELDVRGDLDESRWEAYRAAVAAAAA
;
A
#
# COMPACT_ATOMS: atom_id res chain seq x y z
N PRO A 1 4.17 -13.68 -4.79
CA PRO A 1 5.42 -14.44 -4.58
C PRO A 1 6.64 -13.72 -5.15
N GLY A 2 6.58 -13.16 -6.38
CA GLY A 2 7.73 -12.47 -7.01
C GLY A 2 8.29 -11.34 -6.16
N LEU A 3 7.44 -10.45 -5.63
CA LEU A 3 7.85 -9.38 -4.72
C LEU A 3 8.60 -9.92 -3.50
N LEU A 4 8.11 -11.00 -2.89
CA LEU A 4 8.75 -11.61 -1.72
C LEU A 4 10.16 -12.13 -2.06
N MET A 5 10.32 -12.75 -3.23
CA MET A 5 11.63 -13.21 -3.71
C MET A 5 12.59 -12.04 -3.90
N THR A 6 12.13 -10.96 -4.55
CA THR A 6 12.94 -9.74 -4.74
C THR A 6 13.33 -9.10 -3.41
N LEU A 7 12.43 -9.05 -2.43
CA LEU A 7 12.73 -8.51 -1.11
C LEU A 7 13.74 -9.37 -0.35
N ALA A 8 13.60 -10.70 -0.40
CA ALA A 8 14.53 -11.62 0.20
C ALA A 8 15.92 -11.53 -0.45
N ASP A 9 15.98 -11.50 -1.79
CA ASP A 9 17.21 -11.32 -2.55
C ASP A 9 17.87 -9.95 -2.28
N GLY A 10 17.06 -8.92 -1.98
CA GLY A 10 17.49 -7.60 -1.52
C GLY A 10 17.92 -7.52 -0.05
N GLY A 11 17.98 -8.64 0.66
CA GLY A 11 18.46 -8.72 2.06
C GLY A 11 17.42 -8.30 3.11
N ARG A 12 16.12 -8.21 2.77
CA ARG A 12 15.08 -7.97 3.75
C ARG A 12 14.95 -9.20 4.68
N GLU A 13 15.06 -8.99 5.99
CA GLU A 13 15.05 -10.08 6.97
C GLU A 13 13.63 -10.52 7.40
N SER A 14 12.65 -9.65 7.31
CA SER A 14 11.27 -9.95 7.67
C SER A 14 10.27 -9.11 6.91
N ILE A 15 9.07 -9.65 6.75
CA ILE A 15 7.91 -8.94 6.21
C ILE A 15 6.64 -9.46 6.87
N THR A 16 5.73 -8.54 7.19
CA THR A 16 4.35 -8.86 7.57
C THR A 16 3.42 -8.56 6.40
N LEU A 17 2.60 -9.51 6.03
CA LEU A 17 1.61 -9.38 4.96
C LEU A 17 0.22 -9.37 5.56
N HIS A 18 -0.55 -8.34 5.25
CA HIS A 18 -1.97 -8.27 5.57
C HIS A 18 -2.77 -8.48 4.29
N GLY A 19 -3.72 -9.40 4.30
CA GLY A 19 -4.50 -9.70 3.11
C GLY A 19 -5.80 -10.44 3.40
N PRO A 20 -6.56 -10.74 2.35
CA PRO A 20 -7.85 -11.40 2.48
C PRO A 20 -7.69 -12.82 3.07
N PRO A 21 -8.77 -13.43 3.54
CA PRO A 21 -8.80 -14.85 3.88
C PRO A 21 -8.22 -15.72 2.76
N ASN A 22 -7.63 -16.84 3.10
CA ASN A 22 -6.86 -17.73 2.24
C ASN A 22 -5.46 -17.19 1.82
N LEU A 23 -4.97 -16.09 2.39
CA LEU A 23 -3.61 -15.59 2.13
C LEU A 23 -2.55 -16.64 2.50
N ARG A 24 -2.68 -17.27 3.68
CA ARG A 24 -1.76 -18.34 4.13
C ARG A 24 -1.79 -19.54 3.19
N TYR A 25 -2.97 -19.95 2.75
CA TYR A 25 -3.11 -21.01 1.75
C TYR A 25 -2.39 -20.66 0.44
N ALA A 26 -2.60 -19.45 -0.08
CA ALA A 26 -1.96 -18.97 -1.31
C ALA A 26 -0.42 -18.93 -1.18
N LEU A 27 0.10 -18.47 -0.06
CA LEU A 27 1.54 -18.47 0.21
C LEU A 27 2.09 -19.90 0.34
N ALA A 28 1.41 -20.77 1.09
CA ALA A 28 1.81 -22.17 1.24
C ALA A 28 1.79 -22.93 -0.10
N THR A 29 0.84 -22.65 -1.00
CA THR A 29 0.82 -23.24 -2.34
C THR A 29 1.96 -22.76 -3.23
N SER A 30 2.49 -21.56 -2.99
CA SER A 30 3.58 -20.99 -3.78
C SER A 30 4.96 -21.59 -3.46
N ARG A 31 5.11 -22.40 -2.41
CA ARG A 31 6.37 -22.98 -1.92
C ARG A 31 7.21 -23.72 -2.96
N PHE A 32 6.59 -24.21 -4.02
CA PHE A 32 7.30 -24.96 -5.06
C PHE A 32 8.15 -24.08 -5.98
N TYR A 33 7.81 -22.80 -6.11
CA TYR A 33 8.49 -21.87 -7.00
C TYR A 33 8.94 -20.57 -6.31
N ALA A 34 8.32 -20.22 -5.19
CA ALA A 34 8.66 -19.03 -4.41
C ALA A 34 9.39 -19.45 -3.12
N ARG A 35 10.61 -19.95 -3.25
CA ARG A 35 11.43 -20.36 -2.11
C ARG A 35 12.67 -19.49 -2.03
N ARG A 36 12.92 -18.90 -0.85
CA ARG A 36 14.12 -18.15 -0.54
C ARG A 36 14.48 -18.33 0.93
N GLU A 37 15.76 -18.54 1.18
CA GLU A 37 16.26 -18.60 2.55
C GLU A 37 16.63 -17.19 3.02
N GLY A 38 16.35 -16.86 4.28
CA GLY A 38 16.83 -15.62 4.87
C GLY A 38 15.78 -14.58 5.22
N MET A 39 14.50 -14.79 4.92
CA MET A 39 13.43 -13.87 5.27
C MET A 39 12.33 -14.56 6.06
N THR A 40 11.82 -13.92 7.11
CA THR A 40 10.63 -14.37 7.83
C THR A 40 9.39 -13.72 7.22
N VAL A 41 8.40 -14.53 6.84
CA VAL A 41 7.11 -14.05 6.30
C VAL A 41 6.01 -14.32 7.33
N ASP A 42 5.45 -13.26 7.90
CA ASP A 42 4.28 -13.29 8.77
C ASP A 42 3.04 -12.94 7.97
N ALA A 43 2.13 -13.90 7.78
CA ALA A 43 0.90 -13.71 7.02
C ALA A 43 -0.29 -13.54 7.95
N ARG A 44 -0.94 -12.39 7.90
CA ARG A 44 -2.11 -12.03 8.71
C ARG A 44 -3.33 -11.89 7.81
N GLU A 45 -4.34 -12.71 8.07
CA GLU A 45 -5.60 -12.69 7.34
C GLU A 45 -6.57 -11.71 7.99
N ILE A 46 -7.20 -10.88 7.16
CA ILE A 46 -8.15 -9.86 7.58
C ILE A 46 -9.52 -10.52 7.76
N GLN A 47 -10.17 -10.21 8.87
CA GLN A 47 -11.52 -10.69 9.16
C GLN A 47 -12.53 -10.12 8.17
N ILE A 48 -13.56 -10.89 7.83
CA ILE A 48 -14.56 -10.52 6.82
C ILE A 48 -15.79 -9.78 7.38
N ASP A 49 -15.90 -9.69 8.70
CA ASP A 49 -17.14 -9.27 9.34
C ASP A 49 -17.30 -7.75 9.48
N SER A 50 -16.19 -7.02 9.48
CA SER A 50 -16.21 -5.56 9.66
C SER A 50 -14.91 -4.91 9.20
N PRO A 51 -14.92 -3.58 8.97
CA PRO A 51 -13.69 -2.81 8.78
C PRO A 51 -12.73 -3.03 9.95
N TYR A 52 -11.46 -3.19 9.63
CA TYR A 52 -10.44 -3.60 10.59
C TYR A 52 -9.14 -2.80 10.41
N MET A 53 -8.66 -2.22 11.51
CA MET A 53 -7.33 -1.60 11.53
C MET A 53 -6.26 -2.69 11.46
N CYS A 54 -5.65 -2.86 10.29
CA CYS A 54 -4.69 -3.92 10.05
C CYS A 54 -3.25 -3.51 10.33
N PHE A 55 -2.95 -2.21 10.30
CA PHE A 55 -1.62 -1.69 10.57
C PHE A 55 -1.67 -0.28 11.15
N VAL A 56 -0.77 0.00 12.08
CA VAL A 56 -0.50 1.35 12.61
C VAL A 56 0.95 1.46 13.02
N ASP A 57 1.58 2.58 12.68
CA ASP A 57 2.89 2.98 13.15
C ASP A 57 2.89 4.46 13.56
N GLU A 58 4.06 5.08 13.72
CA GLU A 58 4.20 6.50 14.09
C GLU A 58 3.75 7.47 12.98
N ARG A 59 3.56 7.02 11.76
CA ARG A 59 3.32 7.86 10.58
C ARG A 59 1.96 7.62 9.95
N ILE A 60 1.53 6.38 9.88
CA ILE A 60 0.31 5.99 9.17
C ILE A 60 -0.51 4.98 9.96
N ARG A 61 -1.80 5.01 9.68
CA ARG A 61 -2.78 3.98 10.02
C ARG A 61 -3.35 3.41 8.73
N VAL A 62 -3.54 2.10 8.68
CA VAL A 62 -4.19 1.40 7.57
C VAL A 62 -5.38 0.63 8.09
N ASP A 63 -6.55 0.96 7.57
CA ASP A 63 -7.79 0.23 7.80
C ASP A 63 -8.13 -0.58 6.55
N ALA A 64 -8.45 -1.84 6.72
CA ALA A 64 -8.94 -2.71 5.67
C ALA A 64 -10.47 -2.82 5.76
N VAL A 65 -11.13 -2.66 4.63
CA VAL A 65 -12.59 -2.79 4.49
C VAL A 65 -12.87 -4.00 3.61
N PRO A 66 -13.38 -5.11 4.19
CA PRO A 66 -13.70 -6.30 3.42
C PRO A 66 -14.92 -6.05 2.53
N LEU A 67 -14.78 -6.34 1.25
CA LEU A 67 -15.87 -6.31 0.28
C LEU A 67 -16.27 -7.74 -0.02
N VAL A 68 -17.35 -8.19 0.62
CA VAL A 68 -17.83 -9.57 0.54
C VAL A 68 -19.21 -9.58 -0.09
N PRO A 69 -19.38 -10.14 -1.29
CA PRO A 69 -20.69 -10.32 -1.90
C PRO A 69 -21.67 -11.03 -0.96
N ARG A 70 -22.92 -10.65 -0.99
CA ARG A 70 -23.95 -11.20 -0.10
C ARG A 70 -24.03 -12.72 -0.14
N ALA A 71 -24.03 -13.30 -1.34
CA ALA A 71 -24.05 -14.75 -1.52
C ALA A 71 -22.83 -15.45 -0.88
N ALA A 72 -21.64 -14.83 -0.98
CA ALA A 72 -20.44 -15.35 -0.34
C ALA A 72 -20.52 -15.23 1.19
N ARG A 73 -21.05 -14.14 1.71
CA ARG A 73 -21.26 -13.93 3.17
C ARG A 73 -22.21 -14.96 3.75
N GLU A 74 -23.33 -15.23 3.07
CA GLU A 74 -24.28 -16.27 3.47
C GLU A 74 -23.64 -17.68 3.45
N GLN A 75 -22.87 -17.98 2.43
CA GLN A 75 -22.11 -19.22 2.33
C GLN A 75 -21.10 -19.37 3.47
N TYR A 76 -20.35 -18.32 3.81
CA TYR A 76 -19.37 -18.35 4.90
C TYR A 76 -20.03 -18.48 6.27
N ALA A 77 -21.16 -17.83 6.46
CA ALA A 77 -21.94 -17.97 7.72
C ALA A 77 -22.47 -19.40 7.93
N ALA A 78 -22.71 -20.13 6.85
CA ALA A 78 -23.17 -21.53 6.91
C ALA A 78 -22.04 -22.55 7.16
N LEU A 79 -20.76 -22.12 7.08
CA LEU A 79 -19.63 -23.02 7.35
C LEU A 79 -19.61 -23.44 8.83
N PRO A 80 -19.22 -24.70 9.11
CA PRO A 80 -18.97 -25.12 10.49
C PRO A 80 -17.91 -24.22 11.13
N LYS A 81 -18.13 -23.84 12.39
CA LYS A 81 -17.09 -23.10 13.13
C LYS A 81 -15.83 -23.96 13.19
N PRO A 82 -14.68 -23.43 12.75
CA PRO A 82 -13.45 -24.19 12.74
C PRO A 82 -13.01 -24.54 14.17
N ASP A 83 -12.36 -25.70 14.32
CA ASP A 83 -11.73 -26.06 15.60
C ASP A 83 -10.65 -25.01 15.96
N ALA A 84 -10.72 -24.53 17.20
CA ALA A 84 -9.79 -23.56 17.75
C ALA A 84 -8.47 -24.19 18.23
N THR A 85 -8.36 -25.52 18.24
CA THR A 85 -7.18 -26.23 18.73
C THR A 85 -6.06 -26.21 17.68
N PRO A 86 -4.92 -25.54 17.93
CA PRO A 86 -3.81 -25.53 16.99
C PRO A 86 -3.15 -26.92 16.93
N LEU A 87 -2.52 -27.21 15.80
CA LEU A 87 -1.71 -28.40 15.62
C LEU A 87 -0.41 -28.28 16.45
N ASP A 88 -0.18 -29.27 17.31
CA ASP A 88 1.12 -29.39 17.98
C ASP A 88 2.17 -29.95 17.01
N LEU A 89 2.99 -29.05 16.50
CA LEU A 89 4.07 -29.39 15.56
C LEU A 89 5.25 -30.09 16.23
N ASP A 90 5.44 -29.96 17.55
CA ASP A 90 6.54 -30.58 18.28
C ASP A 90 6.36 -32.09 18.37
N THR A 91 5.12 -32.57 18.33
CA THR A 91 4.82 -34.00 18.25
C THR A 91 5.19 -34.65 16.93
N GLN A 92 5.53 -33.83 15.92
CA GLN A 92 5.88 -34.28 14.56
C GLN A 92 4.86 -35.27 13.96
N PRO A 93 3.57 -34.86 13.87
CA PRO A 93 2.50 -35.77 13.47
C PRO A 93 2.70 -36.41 12.10
N TRP A 94 3.49 -35.78 11.23
CA TRP A 94 3.87 -36.29 9.89
C TRP A 94 4.74 -37.54 9.95
N ARG A 95 5.30 -37.91 11.10
CA ARG A 95 6.02 -39.20 11.28
C ARG A 95 5.08 -40.39 11.31
N ASN A 96 3.81 -40.16 11.62
CA ASN A 96 2.79 -41.20 11.52
C ASN A 96 2.40 -41.43 10.06
N PRO A 97 2.59 -42.62 9.48
CA PRO A 97 2.25 -42.90 8.09
C PRO A 97 0.76 -42.72 7.75
N ALA A 98 -0.12 -42.80 8.76
CA ALA A 98 -1.55 -42.59 8.62
C ALA A 98 -1.96 -41.11 8.65
N TRP A 99 -1.07 -40.22 9.07
CA TRP A 99 -1.40 -38.79 9.18
C TRP A 99 -1.58 -38.17 7.80
N ARG A 100 -2.62 -37.34 7.68
CA ARG A 100 -3.00 -36.68 6.42
C ARG A 100 -3.24 -35.19 6.68
N PRO A 101 -2.37 -34.29 6.21
CA PRO A 101 -2.58 -32.85 6.40
C PRO A 101 -3.84 -32.32 5.69
N GLY A 102 -4.29 -32.99 4.63
CA GLY A 102 -5.51 -32.61 3.91
C GLY A 102 -6.80 -32.67 4.75
N THR A 103 -6.78 -33.34 5.90
CA THR A 103 -7.93 -33.44 6.80
C THR A 103 -7.96 -32.35 7.87
N LEU A 104 -6.90 -31.53 7.97
CA LEU A 104 -6.82 -30.47 8.97
C LEU A 104 -7.81 -29.35 8.65
N THR A 105 -8.38 -28.76 9.68
CA THR A 105 -9.30 -27.62 9.62
C THR A 105 -8.97 -26.61 10.71
N GLY A 106 -9.47 -25.38 10.57
CA GLY A 106 -9.34 -24.34 11.60
C GLY A 106 -7.90 -24.05 12.02
N ALA A 107 -7.68 -23.86 13.31
CA ALA A 107 -6.38 -23.51 13.87
C ALA A 107 -5.29 -24.54 13.59
N ALA A 108 -5.62 -25.82 13.45
CA ALA A 108 -4.67 -26.85 13.06
C ALA A 108 -4.20 -26.69 11.60
N ALA A 109 -5.10 -26.34 10.68
CA ALA A 109 -4.74 -26.03 9.30
C ALA A 109 -3.88 -24.76 9.21
N ASP A 110 -4.24 -23.72 9.97
CA ASP A 110 -3.48 -22.46 10.05
C ASP A 110 -2.06 -22.66 10.57
N ALA A 111 -1.90 -23.49 11.60
CA ALA A 111 -0.58 -23.85 12.11
C ALA A 111 0.26 -24.58 11.04
N TRP A 112 -0.37 -25.49 10.29
CA TRP A 112 0.30 -26.20 9.20
C TRP A 112 0.69 -25.27 8.04
N TYR A 113 -0.19 -24.37 7.60
CA TYR A 113 0.16 -23.36 6.58
C TYR A 113 1.33 -22.50 7.03
N SER A 114 1.31 -22.03 8.27
CA SER A 114 2.38 -21.20 8.83
C SER A 114 3.73 -21.95 8.87
N ALA A 115 3.70 -23.22 9.22
CA ALA A 115 4.91 -24.07 9.20
C ALA A 115 5.45 -24.25 7.76
N VAL A 116 4.59 -24.48 6.78
CA VAL A 116 4.97 -24.61 5.37
C VAL A 116 5.55 -23.31 4.81
N ILE A 117 4.97 -22.16 5.18
CA ILE A 117 5.48 -20.84 4.80
C ILE A 117 6.85 -20.60 5.45
N ALA A 118 6.99 -20.89 6.74
CA ALA A 118 8.25 -20.75 7.46
C ALA A 118 9.38 -21.61 6.83
N ASP A 119 9.07 -22.83 6.38
CA ASP A 119 10.04 -23.66 5.67
C ASP A 119 10.46 -23.07 4.33
N ALA A 120 9.52 -22.53 3.58
CA ALA A 120 9.81 -21.96 2.27
C ALA A 120 10.66 -20.68 2.34
N TRP A 121 10.62 -19.97 3.48
CA TRP A 121 11.25 -18.67 3.68
C TRP A 121 12.23 -18.64 4.87
N SER A 122 12.66 -19.82 5.39
CA SER A 122 13.47 -19.89 6.58
C SER A 122 14.85 -19.22 6.44
N ARG A 123 15.30 -18.60 7.52
CA ARG A 123 16.60 -17.93 7.59
C ARG A 123 17.73 -18.96 7.77
N ARG A 124 18.74 -18.97 6.91
CA ARG A 124 19.98 -19.72 7.17
C ARG A 124 20.66 -19.17 8.43
N GLY A 125 20.81 -20.01 9.44
CA GLY A 125 21.64 -19.72 10.64
C GLY A 125 20.93 -19.00 11.79
N GLY A 126 19.65 -18.67 11.70
CA GLY A 126 18.85 -18.28 12.86
C GLY A 126 18.12 -19.49 13.41
N ALA A 127 18.04 -19.63 14.75
CA ALA A 127 17.13 -20.63 15.31
C ALA A 127 15.73 -20.33 14.77
N PRO A 128 15.02 -21.31 14.17
CA PRO A 128 13.63 -21.08 13.83
C PRO A 128 12.90 -20.65 15.09
N PRO A 129 11.90 -19.74 15.00
CA PRO A 129 10.97 -19.62 16.11
C PRO A 129 10.44 -21.04 16.33
N SER A 130 10.78 -21.61 17.47
CA SER A 130 10.49 -23.01 17.80
C SER A 130 9.19 -23.49 17.17
N PRO A 131 9.22 -24.46 16.28
CA PRO A 131 9.11 -25.85 16.63
C PRO A 131 10.27 -26.67 16.07
N SER A 132 10.75 -27.53 16.91
CA SER A 132 11.80 -28.52 16.78
C SER A 132 12.70 -28.52 15.53
N ARG A 133 14.02 -28.47 15.75
CA ARG A 133 15.14 -28.66 14.80
C ARG A 133 15.02 -29.87 13.84
N ALA A 134 13.93 -30.61 13.87
CA ALA A 134 13.73 -31.84 13.11
C ALA A 134 12.89 -31.65 11.84
N TRP A 135 12.39 -30.44 11.60
CA TRP A 135 11.57 -30.17 10.41
C TRP A 135 12.45 -29.92 9.20
N THR A 136 12.58 -30.91 8.35
CA THR A 136 13.32 -30.80 7.08
C THR A 136 12.35 -30.89 5.91
N PRO A 137 12.49 -30.01 4.89
CA PRO A 137 11.58 -29.93 3.74
C PRO A 137 11.34 -31.26 3.00
N SER A 138 12.35 -32.11 3.00
CA SER A 138 12.30 -33.42 2.34
C SER A 138 11.36 -34.43 3.03
N ARG A 139 10.86 -34.12 4.22
CA ARG A 139 10.01 -35.02 5.02
C ARG A 139 8.59 -34.54 5.22
N VAL A 140 8.28 -33.32 4.76
CA VAL A 140 6.94 -32.76 4.90
C VAL A 140 6.06 -33.26 3.77
N PRO A 141 4.89 -33.84 4.07
CA PRO A 141 3.94 -34.19 3.04
C PRO A 141 3.58 -32.98 2.20
N HIS A 142 3.61 -33.13 0.87
CA HIS A 142 3.29 -32.04 -0.04
C HIS A 142 1.79 -31.63 -0.02
N ALA A 143 0.93 -32.44 0.59
CA ALA A 143 -0.49 -32.12 0.72
C ALA A 143 -0.73 -30.94 1.64
N LEU A 144 -1.62 -30.06 1.25
CA LEU A 144 -2.14 -28.97 2.07
C LEU A 144 -3.60 -29.25 2.42
N PRO A 145 -4.10 -28.74 3.55
CA PRO A 145 -5.53 -28.67 3.80
C PRO A 145 -6.26 -27.91 2.68
N ALA A 146 -7.57 -28.11 2.59
CA ALA A 146 -8.40 -27.26 1.76
C ALA A 146 -8.33 -25.80 2.25
N PRO A 147 -8.49 -24.80 1.36
CA PRO A 147 -8.52 -23.41 1.79
C PRO A 147 -9.64 -23.21 2.83
N PRO A 148 -9.39 -22.41 3.88
CA PRO A 148 -10.38 -22.21 4.96
C PRO A 148 -11.70 -21.62 4.45
N LEU A 149 -11.65 -20.76 3.44
CA LEU A 149 -12.84 -20.32 2.75
C LEU A 149 -12.91 -20.99 1.37
N PRO A 150 -14.00 -21.70 1.04
CA PRO A 150 -14.16 -22.26 -0.29
C PRO A 150 -14.18 -21.13 -1.32
N ALA A 151 -13.65 -21.41 -2.50
CA ALA A 151 -13.88 -20.54 -3.64
C ALA A 151 -15.40 -20.40 -3.83
N ALA A 152 -15.90 -19.19 -4.04
CA ALA A 152 -17.30 -18.97 -4.38
C ALA A 152 -17.71 -19.97 -5.47
N ALA A 153 -18.88 -20.59 -5.28
CA ALA A 153 -19.36 -21.63 -6.17
C ALA A 153 -19.20 -21.21 -7.63
N ARG A 154 -18.65 -22.11 -8.44
CA ARG A 154 -18.31 -21.88 -9.85
C ARG A 154 -19.53 -21.47 -10.65
N GLY A 155 -19.86 -20.18 -10.60
CA GLY A 155 -20.89 -19.54 -11.38
C GLY A 155 -20.35 -18.22 -11.91
N ALA A 156 -20.34 -18.05 -13.18
CA ALA A 156 -20.07 -16.85 -13.98
C ALA A 156 -18.70 -16.16 -13.87
N SER A 157 -17.89 -16.36 -12.84
CA SER A 157 -16.51 -15.81 -12.75
C SER A 157 -15.54 -16.80 -12.12
N ALA A 158 -15.32 -17.91 -12.81
CA ALA A 158 -14.32 -18.90 -12.41
C ALA A 158 -12.95 -18.23 -12.16
N GLY A 159 -12.47 -18.28 -10.90
CA GLY A 159 -11.14 -17.80 -10.50
C GLY A 159 -11.10 -16.48 -9.77
N ARG A 160 -12.20 -15.76 -9.53
CA ARG A 160 -12.21 -14.53 -8.76
C ARG A 160 -12.40 -14.82 -7.26
N GLN A 161 -11.67 -14.08 -6.41
CA GLN A 161 -11.81 -14.20 -4.97
C GLN A 161 -13.22 -13.78 -4.54
N ALA A 162 -13.79 -14.51 -3.59
CA ALA A 162 -15.08 -14.14 -3.01
C ALA A 162 -14.97 -12.95 -2.05
N VAL A 163 -13.77 -12.61 -1.62
CA VAL A 163 -13.48 -11.48 -0.75
C VAL A 163 -12.47 -10.59 -1.42
N ALA A 164 -12.81 -9.34 -1.65
CA ALA A 164 -11.91 -8.29 -2.05
C ALA A 164 -11.68 -7.34 -0.86
N LEU A 165 -10.65 -6.52 -0.91
CA LEU A 165 -10.31 -5.58 0.15
C LEU A 165 -10.15 -4.18 -0.41
N ALA A 166 -10.78 -3.22 0.25
CA ALA A 166 -10.40 -1.83 0.11
C ALA A 166 -9.52 -1.44 1.30
N TYR A 167 -8.52 -0.59 1.06
CA TYR A 167 -7.64 -0.08 2.11
C TYR A 167 -7.76 1.44 2.20
N ILE A 168 -7.95 1.92 3.43
CA ILE A 168 -7.89 3.32 3.79
C ILE A 168 -6.56 3.55 4.48
N VAL A 169 -5.68 4.33 3.86
CA VAL A 169 -4.38 4.69 4.44
C VAL A 169 -4.44 6.15 4.85
N ALA A 170 -4.36 6.41 6.14
CA ALA A 170 -4.42 7.74 6.73
C ALA A 170 -3.14 8.03 7.51
N GLY A 171 -2.50 9.16 7.18
CA GLY A 171 -1.42 9.71 7.96
C GLY A 171 -1.93 10.24 9.29
N HIS A 172 -1.08 10.22 10.32
CA HIS A 172 -1.42 10.85 11.59
C HIS A 172 -1.44 12.37 11.44
N GLU A 173 -2.20 13.02 12.32
CA GLU A 173 -2.22 14.46 12.44
C GLU A 173 -0.80 14.98 12.70
N GLN A 174 -0.39 15.96 11.94
CA GLN A 174 0.90 16.62 12.07
C GLN A 174 0.72 17.90 12.88
N ARG A 175 1.55 18.08 13.89
CA ARG A 175 1.58 19.33 14.63
C ARG A 175 1.86 20.51 13.71
N GLY A 176 1.24 21.63 14.01
CA GLY A 176 1.48 22.87 13.32
C GLY A 176 2.95 23.29 13.41
N LYS A 177 3.37 24.09 12.47
CA LYS A 177 4.73 24.63 12.45
C LYS A 177 4.91 25.61 13.60
N PHE A 178 6.02 25.49 14.34
CA PHE A 178 6.40 26.44 15.37
C PHE A 178 6.79 27.78 14.72
N ASP A 179 6.19 28.85 15.20
CA ASP A 179 6.48 30.23 14.78
C ASP A 179 7.47 30.92 15.73
N ALA A 180 8.75 30.86 15.33
CA ALA A 180 9.82 31.48 16.11
C ALA A 180 9.69 33.00 16.18
N THR A 181 9.12 33.63 15.16
CA THR A 181 8.91 35.08 15.15
C THR A 181 7.85 35.45 16.16
N ARG A 182 6.72 34.74 16.15
CA ARG A 182 5.63 34.91 17.10
C ARG A 182 6.09 34.64 18.56
N ALA A 183 6.89 33.58 18.75
CA ALA A 183 7.48 33.27 20.04
C ALA A 183 8.38 34.43 20.57
N ALA A 184 9.21 35.01 19.69
CA ALA A 184 10.03 36.18 20.04
C ALA A 184 9.17 37.43 20.34
N GLU A 185 8.10 37.65 19.60
CA GLU A 185 7.14 38.73 19.86
C GLU A 185 6.49 38.60 21.25
N LEU A 186 6.19 37.39 21.68
CA LEU A 186 5.61 37.08 22.98
C LEU A 186 6.66 37.14 24.13
N GLY A 187 7.94 37.23 23.79
CA GLY A 187 9.02 37.31 24.76
C GLY A 187 9.62 35.97 25.17
N VAL A 188 9.35 34.92 24.43
CA VAL A 188 9.90 33.57 24.71
C VAL A 188 11.36 33.48 24.26
N PRO A 189 12.32 33.22 25.16
CA PRO A 189 13.72 33.11 24.79
C PRO A 189 13.99 31.85 24.00
N PRO A 190 14.83 31.90 22.93
CA PRO A 190 15.20 30.72 22.15
C PRO A 190 15.97 29.71 23.00
N GLY A 191 15.59 28.45 22.94
CA GLY A 191 16.26 27.37 23.68
C GLY A 191 15.26 26.36 24.25
N PRO A 192 15.43 25.93 25.52
CA PRO A 192 14.57 24.88 26.11
C PRO A 192 13.07 25.22 26.08
N ALA A 193 12.72 26.53 26.22
CA ALA A 193 11.35 27.01 26.13
C ALA A 193 10.70 26.70 24.75
N PHE A 194 11.46 26.90 23.66
CA PHE A 194 10.97 26.55 22.31
C PHE A 194 10.68 25.04 22.17
N SER A 195 11.56 24.22 22.73
CA SER A 195 11.39 22.76 22.70
C SER A 195 10.18 22.32 23.53
N ALA A 196 9.94 22.93 24.70
CA ALA A 196 8.78 22.67 25.55
C ALA A 196 7.47 23.04 24.81
N LEU A 197 7.39 24.25 24.26
CA LEU A 197 6.24 24.71 23.47
C LEU A 197 6.00 23.84 22.24
N THR A 198 7.07 23.42 21.56
CA THR A 198 6.95 22.49 20.42
C THR A 198 6.41 21.13 20.85
N ARG A 199 6.67 20.67 22.09
CA ARG A 199 6.08 19.42 22.61
C ARG A 199 4.62 19.57 23.05
N GLY A 200 4.08 20.78 23.06
CA GLY A 200 2.71 21.05 23.50
C GLY A 200 2.59 21.45 24.99
N GLU A 201 3.72 21.68 25.66
CA GLU A 201 3.77 22.12 27.04
C GLU A 201 3.56 23.66 27.14
N SER A 202 3.03 24.15 28.23
CA SER A 202 3.03 25.59 28.55
C SER A 202 4.35 25.99 29.20
N VAL A 203 4.79 27.21 28.94
CA VAL A 203 6.03 27.71 29.50
C VAL A 203 5.76 29.05 30.19
N ARG A 204 6.19 29.16 31.46
CA ARG A 204 6.16 30.42 32.21
C ARG A 204 7.45 31.19 31.99
N ILE A 205 7.33 32.40 31.47
CA ILE A 205 8.44 33.29 31.18
C ILE A 205 8.34 34.58 31.99
N ALA A 206 9.50 35.16 32.31
CA ALA A 206 9.60 36.51 32.88
C ALA A 206 9.98 37.48 31.78
N ARG A 207 9.21 38.53 31.59
CA ARG A 207 9.50 39.60 30.62
C ARG A 207 9.22 40.98 31.21
N PRO A 208 9.78 42.08 30.67
CA PRO A 208 9.48 43.45 31.11
C PRO A 208 7.99 43.76 31.05
N VAL A 209 7.43 44.42 32.03
CA VAL A 209 6.02 44.86 32.04
C VAL A 209 5.69 45.70 30.80
N GLN A 210 6.66 46.49 30.30
CA GLN A 210 6.50 47.31 29.10
C GLN A 210 6.86 46.58 27.81
N TRP A 211 6.80 45.22 27.79
CA TRP A 211 7.20 44.39 26.63
C TRP A 211 6.55 44.82 25.30
N ALA A 212 5.27 45.18 25.34
CA ALA A 212 4.54 45.63 24.16
C ALA A 212 5.03 46.97 23.60
N ALA A 213 5.57 47.85 24.43
CA ALA A 213 6.07 49.15 24.05
C ALA A 213 7.53 49.14 23.56
N LEU A 214 8.28 48.04 23.78
CA LEU A 214 9.65 47.90 23.29
C LEU A 214 9.67 47.77 21.77
N ASP A 215 10.65 48.39 21.14
CA ASP A 215 10.92 48.18 19.72
C ASP A 215 11.52 46.77 19.45
N ALA A 216 11.64 46.41 18.19
CA ALA A 216 12.11 45.07 17.78
C ALA A 216 13.57 44.82 18.23
N ASP A 217 14.42 45.83 18.20
CA ASP A 217 15.82 45.70 18.56
C ASP A 217 16.00 45.53 20.08
N ALA A 218 15.27 46.28 20.88
CA ALA A 218 15.27 46.14 22.34
C ALA A 218 14.74 44.77 22.78
N ARG A 219 13.66 44.25 22.13
CA ARG A 219 13.17 42.89 22.35
C ARG A 219 14.22 41.84 22.00
N ALA A 220 14.85 41.98 20.83
CA ALA A 220 15.90 41.04 20.38
C ALA A 220 17.13 41.08 21.34
N GLN A 221 17.51 42.25 21.82
CA GLN A 221 18.61 42.38 22.79
C GLN A 221 18.27 41.70 24.13
N TRP A 222 17.05 41.89 24.64
CA TRP A 222 16.54 41.19 25.82
C TRP A 222 16.58 39.68 25.68
N LEU A 223 16.03 39.13 24.58
CA LEU A 223 16.01 37.70 24.30
C LEU A 223 17.43 37.10 24.17
N ARG A 224 18.38 37.83 23.57
CA ARG A 224 19.79 37.42 23.49
C ARG A 224 20.44 37.38 24.89
N ALA A 225 20.16 38.33 25.76
CA ALA A 225 20.68 38.37 27.15
C ALA A 225 20.19 37.13 27.93
N GLN A 226 18.94 36.78 27.82
CA GLN A 226 18.35 35.58 28.43
C GLN A 226 18.98 34.26 27.91
N ARG A 227 19.35 34.19 26.63
CA ARG A 227 19.96 33.02 26.01
C ARG A 227 21.38 32.73 26.54
N SER A 228 22.13 33.73 26.85
CA SER A 228 23.57 33.58 27.11
C SER A 228 23.91 32.89 28.42
N GLY A 229 22.97 32.75 29.37
CA GLY A 229 23.18 32.04 30.65
C GLY A 229 24.42 32.48 31.46
N LYS A 230 25.23 33.38 30.88
CA LYS A 230 26.42 33.91 31.53
C LYS A 230 25.96 34.87 32.62
N LYS A 231 26.43 34.68 33.82
CA LYS A 231 26.31 35.56 35.00
C LYS A 231 26.85 36.96 34.72
N GLY A 232 26.49 37.63 33.68
CA GLY A 232 27.00 38.94 33.29
C GLY A 232 26.10 39.71 32.32
N ALA A 233 25.11 39.05 31.72
CA ALA A 233 24.04 39.73 30.97
C ALA A 233 22.83 39.85 31.90
N GLN A 234 23.00 40.60 33.01
CA GLN A 234 21.89 41.00 33.85
C GLN A 234 20.92 41.83 33.01
N ALA A 235 19.65 41.42 32.96
CA ALA A 235 18.60 42.35 32.65
C ALA A 235 18.83 43.62 33.47
N PRO A 236 18.60 44.82 32.91
CA PRO A 236 18.76 46.03 33.70
C PRO A 236 18.03 45.84 35.03
N ALA A 237 18.74 46.03 36.15
CA ALA A 237 18.28 45.65 37.48
C ALA A 237 17.01 46.40 37.94
N ASP A 238 16.60 47.44 37.21
CA ASP A 238 15.48 48.30 37.53
C ASP A 238 14.23 48.12 36.65
N VAL A 239 14.20 47.11 35.77
CA VAL A 239 13.02 46.88 34.91
C VAL A 239 12.03 45.96 35.63
N PRO A 240 10.80 46.41 35.95
CA PRO A 240 9.79 45.55 36.54
C PRO A 240 9.43 44.43 35.60
N LEU A 241 9.46 43.18 36.10
CA LEU A 241 9.16 41.96 35.31
C LEU A 241 7.74 41.45 35.61
N GLU A 242 7.04 41.01 34.59
CA GLU A 242 5.81 40.25 34.67
C GLU A 242 6.08 38.77 34.38
N GLN A 243 5.31 37.90 35.03
CA GLN A 243 5.27 36.47 34.72
C GLN A 243 4.13 36.23 33.76
N VAL A 244 4.44 35.61 32.64
CA VAL A 244 3.42 35.29 31.60
C VAL A 244 3.50 33.81 31.28
N ASP A 245 2.35 33.17 31.31
CA ASP A 245 2.21 31.80 30.85
C ASP A 245 1.92 31.81 29.34
N ILE A 246 2.81 31.22 28.56
CA ILE A 246 2.68 31.06 27.12
C ILE A 246 2.27 29.61 26.83
N GLU A 247 1.17 29.44 26.14
CA GLU A 247 0.72 28.13 25.73
C GLU A 247 1.27 27.75 24.35
N SER A 248 1.40 26.45 24.10
CA SER A 248 1.85 25.94 22.80
C SER A 248 1.01 26.50 21.63
N ARG A 249 -0.30 26.64 21.81
CA ARG A 249 -1.22 27.18 20.78
C ARG A 249 -0.94 28.63 20.38
N ASP A 250 -0.23 29.40 21.20
CA ASP A 250 0.07 30.79 20.92
C ASP A 250 1.20 30.98 19.90
N VAL A 251 2.03 29.91 19.75
CA VAL A 251 3.25 29.91 18.93
C VAL A 251 3.38 28.71 17.98
N VAL A 252 2.51 27.76 18.11
CA VAL A 252 2.42 26.61 17.18
C VAL A 252 1.16 26.78 16.35
N GLY A 253 1.32 26.79 15.05
CA GLY A 253 0.18 26.90 14.13
C GLY A 253 -0.82 25.75 14.31
N ALA A 254 -1.98 25.88 13.68
CA ALA A 254 -3.01 24.83 13.71
C ALA A 254 -2.42 23.49 13.22
N PRO A 255 -2.81 22.38 13.84
CA PRO A 255 -2.41 21.07 13.40
C PRO A 255 -2.93 20.81 11.98
N ARG A 256 -2.22 19.96 11.24
CA ARG A 256 -2.59 19.58 9.88
C ARG A 256 -3.05 18.14 9.88
N ALA A 257 -4.14 17.87 9.20
CA ALA A 257 -4.57 16.49 8.95
C ALA A 257 -3.48 15.73 8.19
N GLY A 258 -3.32 14.47 8.51
CA GLY A 258 -2.47 13.57 7.75
C GLY A 258 -3.00 13.36 6.33
N ALA A 259 -2.11 13.00 5.43
CA ALA A 259 -2.51 12.65 4.07
C ALA A 259 -3.34 11.36 4.08
N VAL A 260 -4.36 11.31 3.24
CA VAL A 260 -5.24 10.14 3.08
C VAL A 260 -5.20 9.66 1.65
N PHE A 261 -5.08 8.33 1.45
CA PHE A 261 -5.32 7.72 0.16
C PHE A 261 -6.06 6.39 0.31
N PHE A 262 -6.78 5.99 -0.74
CA PHE A 262 -7.49 4.72 -0.79
C PHE A 262 -6.93 3.82 -1.89
N TYR A 263 -6.89 2.53 -1.59
CA TYR A 263 -6.73 1.47 -2.58
C TYR A 263 -8.02 0.67 -2.65
N MET A 264 -8.63 0.59 -3.83
CA MET A 264 -9.94 0.00 -4.05
C MET A 264 -9.83 -1.22 -4.95
N ASP A 265 -9.93 -2.43 -4.38
CA ASP A 265 -10.06 -3.67 -5.15
C ASP A 265 -11.55 -4.03 -5.26
N VAL A 266 -12.15 -3.73 -6.42
CA VAL A 266 -13.58 -3.97 -6.65
C VAL A 266 -13.75 -4.78 -7.95
N PRO A 267 -13.56 -6.12 -7.88
CA PRO A 267 -13.44 -6.96 -9.07
C PRO A 267 -14.76 -7.27 -9.78
N THR A 268 -15.91 -7.06 -9.15
CA THR A 268 -17.24 -7.32 -9.77
C THR A 268 -18.30 -6.36 -9.26
N LEU A 269 -19.46 -6.32 -9.91
CA LEU A 269 -20.62 -5.53 -9.47
C LEU A 269 -21.16 -6.00 -8.10
N GLU A 270 -21.03 -7.27 -7.77
CA GLU A 270 -21.42 -7.79 -6.45
C GLU A 270 -20.51 -7.21 -5.34
N HIS A 271 -19.22 -7.02 -5.62
CA HIS A 271 -18.30 -6.33 -4.70
C HIS A 271 -18.60 -4.82 -4.63
N LEU A 272 -19.12 -4.23 -5.69
CA LEU A 272 -19.62 -2.86 -5.66
C LEU A 272 -20.80 -2.72 -4.69
N GLU A 273 -21.73 -3.66 -4.71
CA GLU A 273 -22.83 -3.68 -3.73
C GLU A 273 -22.31 -3.75 -2.30
N ALA A 274 -21.34 -4.65 -2.06
CA ALA A 274 -20.69 -4.76 -0.75
C ALA A 274 -19.94 -3.47 -0.36
N LEU A 275 -19.33 -2.75 -1.29
CA LEU A 275 -18.71 -1.45 -1.06
C LEU A 275 -19.75 -0.41 -0.62
N LEU A 276 -20.88 -0.35 -1.31
CA LEU A 276 -21.94 0.59 -1.00
C LEU A 276 -22.59 0.30 0.37
N GLU A 277 -22.70 -0.99 0.75
CA GLU A 277 -23.12 -1.39 2.10
C GLU A 277 -22.09 -0.96 3.17
N ALA A 278 -20.80 -1.01 2.85
CA ALA A 278 -19.71 -0.63 3.75
C ALA A 278 -19.37 0.88 3.72
N ASN A 279 -20.19 1.72 3.10
CA ASN A 279 -19.91 3.13 2.86
C ASN A 279 -19.65 3.93 4.16
N ASP A 280 -20.15 3.51 5.30
CA ASP A 280 -19.91 4.15 6.59
C ASP A 280 -18.41 4.22 6.94
N ALA A 281 -17.61 3.25 6.50
CA ALA A 281 -16.16 3.26 6.69
C ALA A 281 -15.48 4.45 5.96
N PHE A 282 -16.06 4.92 4.86
CA PHE A 282 -15.54 5.99 4.02
C PHE A 282 -16.20 7.34 4.33
N ALA A 283 -17.33 7.37 5.04
CA ALA A 283 -18.08 8.56 5.35
C ALA A 283 -17.27 9.70 6.00
N PRO A 284 -16.32 9.43 6.94
CA PRO A 284 -15.49 10.48 7.55
C PRO A 284 -14.61 11.24 6.55
N TYR A 285 -14.33 10.64 5.40
CA TYR A 285 -13.40 11.17 4.39
C TYR A 285 -14.11 11.89 3.25
N THR A 286 -15.43 11.97 3.25
CA THR A 286 -16.20 12.66 2.20
C THR A 286 -16.00 14.17 2.25
N ALA A 287 -16.19 14.84 1.11
CA ALA A 287 -16.15 16.30 1.03
C ALA A 287 -17.20 16.93 1.94
N ALA A 288 -18.39 16.33 2.06
CA ALA A 288 -19.46 16.81 2.92
C ALA A 288 -19.09 16.76 4.40
N ALA A 289 -18.49 15.64 4.88
CA ALA A 289 -18.05 15.50 6.26
C ALA A 289 -16.93 16.51 6.63
N ASN A 290 -16.15 16.93 5.64
CA ASN A 290 -15.03 17.84 5.81
C ASN A 290 -15.36 19.31 5.44
N ALA A 291 -16.60 19.62 5.05
CA ALA A 291 -16.97 20.93 4.52
C ALA A 291 -16.79 22.06 5.54
N ALA A 292 -17.07 21.80 6.81
CA ALA A 292 -16.97 22.78 7.90
C ALA A 292 -15.54 22.95 8.46
N LEU A 293 -14.60 22.08 8.06
CA LEU A 293 -13.22 22.12 8.55
C LEU A 293 -12.36 23.07 7.71
N GLU A 294 -11.38 23.69 8.38
CA GLU A 294 -10.35 24.44 7.69
C GLU A 294 -9.60 23.59 6.68
N PRO A 295 -9.13 24.12 5.54
CA PRO A 295 -8.50 23.32 4.48
C PRO A 295 -7.36 22.40 4.97
N MET A 296 -6.59 22.86 5.97
CA MET A 296 -5.47 22.07 6.54
C MET A 296 -5.91 20.95 7.49
N GLN A 297 -7.15 20.97 7.94
CA GLN A 297 -7.73 19.98 8.85
C GLN A 297 -8.57 18.93 8.11
N ARG A 298 -8.80 19.11 6.81
CA ARG A 298 -9.60 18.19 6.00
C ARG A 298 -8.90 16.87 5.78
N GLN A 299 -9.62 15.78 6.03
CA GLN A 299 -9.16 14.41 5.81
C GLN A 299 -9.73 13.79 4.52
N THR A 300 -10.05 14.61 3.51
CA THR A 300 -10.44 14.06 2.21
C THR A 300 -9.26 13.34 1.56
N PRO A 301 -9.49 12.22 0.86
CA PRO A 301 -8.41 11.52 0.17
C PRO A 301 -7.78 12.41 -0.88
N HIS A 302 -6.46 12.37 -0.98
CA HIS A 302 -5.76 13.02 -2.08
C HIS A 302 -5.82 12.18 -3.34
N VAL A 303 -5.70 10.87 -3.19
CA VAL A 303 -5.68 9.90 -4.28
C VAL A 303 -6.54 8.71 -3.92
N ILE A 304 -7.28 8.20 -4.90
CA ILE A 304 -7.92 6.89 -4.85
C ILE A 304 -7.39 6.06 -6.02
N LEU A 305 -6.74 4.95 -5.73
CA LEU A 305 -6.28 3.99 -6.72
C LEU A 305 -7.35 2.90 -6.91
N HIS A 306 -7.90 2.83 -8.10
CA HIS A 306 -8.97 1.91 -8.48
C HIS A 306 -8.40 0.69 -9.22
N ALA A 307 -8.24 -0.43 -8.51
CA ALA A 307 -8.06 -1.76 -9.09
C ALA A 307 -9.43 -2.41 -9.33
N ALA A 308 -10.32 -1.66 -9.96
CA ALA A 308 -11.72 -2.06 -10.19
C ALA A 308 -11.91 -2.57 -11.62
N ALA A 309 -12.83 -3.53 -11.79
CA ALA A 309 -13.16 -4.03 -13.12
C ALA A 309 -13.78 -2.93 -14.00
N PRO A 310 -13.63 -3.02 -15.33
CA PRO A 310 -14.18 -2.01 -16.25
C PRO A 310 -15.68 -1.80 -16.09
N GLU A 311 -16.47 -2.86 -15.89
CA GLU A 311 -17.89 -2.80 -15.64
C GLU A 311 -18.26 -2.03 -14.36
N VAL A 312 -17.45 -2.16 -13.31
CA VAL A 312 -17.61 -1.41 -12.05
C VAL A 312 -17.32 0.08 -12.28
N MET A 313 -16.23 0.37 -12.97
CA MET A 313 -15.84 1.77 -13.25
C MET A 313 -16.90 2.52 -14.09
N ARG A 314 -17.64 1.81 -14.93
CA ARG A 314 -18.74 2.36 -15.73
C ARG A 314 -20.06 2.50 -14.95
N ASP A 315 -20.21 1.76 -13.83
CA ASP A 315 -21.45 1.78 -13.06
C ASP A 315 -21.66 3.16 -12.43
N VAL A 316 -22.86 3.73 -12.66
CA VAL A 316 -23.21 5.07 -12.17
C VAL A 316 -23.15 5.17 -10.65
N ARG A 317 -23.44 4.08 -9.93
CA ARG A 317 -23.38 4.04 -8.45
C ARG A 317 -21.93 4.18 -7.97
N TYR A 318 -20.97 3.57 -8.68
CA TYR A 318 -19.55 3.71 -8.36
C TYR A 318 -19.05 5.13 -8.67
N GLN A 319 -19.47 5.71 -9.79
CA GLN A 319 -19.12 7.08 -10.13
C GLN A 319 -19.70 8.09 -9.13
N GLN A 320 -20.93 7.87 -8.66
CA GLN A 320 -21.54 8.66 -7.58
C GLN A 320 -20.78 8.49 -6.27
N TRP A 321 -20.32 7.27 -5.94
CA TRP A 321 -19.49 7.02 -4.78
C TRP A 321 -18.15 7.77 -4.90
N MET A 322 -17.48 7.74 -6.04
CA MET A 322 -16.25 8.51 -6.30
C MET A 322 -16.46 10.02 -6.10
N ALA A 323 -17.56 10.55 -6.60
CA ALA A 323 -17.86 11.98 -6.53
C ALA A 323 -18.03 12.52 -5.09
N GLN A 324 -18.24 11.67 -4.10
CA GLN A 324 -18.38 12.08 -2.69
C GLN A 324 -17.08 12.67 -2.10
N PHE A 325 -15.92 12.41 -2.71
CA PHE A 325 -14.62 12.79 -2.15
C PHE A 325 -14.10 14.15 -2.66
N GLY A 326 -14.85 14.83 -3.53
CA GLY A 326 -14.50 16.18 -4.02
C GLY A 326 -13.24 16.19 -4.90
N ASP A 327 -12.30 17.12 -4.62
CA ASP A 327 -11.07 17.29 -5.40
C ASP A 327 -10.06 16.15 -5.15
N CYS A 328 -10.47 14.94 -5.44
CA CYS A 328 -9.64 13.74 -5.31
C CYS A 328 -9.08 13.33 -6.68
N VAL A 329 -7.83 12.89 -6.72
CA VAL A 329 -7.24 12.28 -7.92
C VAL A 329 -7.66 10.82 -7.99
N HIS A 330 -8.37 10.44 -9.05
CA HIS A 330 -8.75 9.07 -9.31
C HIS A 330 -7.78 8.43 -10.30
N LEU A 331 -7.09 7.35 -9.88
CA LEU A 331 -6.16 6.58 -10.71
C LEU A 331 -6.77 5.23 -11.05
N GLY A 332 -6.98 4.94 -12.32
CA GLY A 332 -7.50 3.66 -12.79
C GLY A 332 -6.38 2.67 -13.14
N ALA A 333 -6.46 1.45 -12.58
CA ALA A 333 -5.50 0.38 -12.81
C ALA A 333 -6.18 -0.85 -13.39
N ASN A 334 -6.84 -0.73 -14.54
CA ASN A 334 -7.45 -1.84 -15.25
C ASN A 334 -7.16 -1.76 -16.76
N ARG A 335 -7.40 -2.86 -17.48
CA ARG A 335 -7.09 -2.98 -18.91
C ARG A 335 -7.90 -2.08 -19.84
N ALA A 336 -9.05 -1.56 -19.40
CA ALA A 336 -9.86 -0.67 -20.22
C ALA A 336 -9.26 0.74 -20.27
N VAL A 337 -8.74 1.23 -19.14
CA VAL A 337 -8.18 2.59 -19.02
C VAL A 337 -6.65 2.64 -19.14
N CYS A 338 -5.97 1.51 -18.95
CA CYS A 338 -4.51 1.43 -19.07
C CYS A 338 -4.11 0.67 -20.33
N ALA A 339 -3.11 1.17 -21.04
CA ALA A 339 -2.47 0.41 -22.11
C ALA A 339 -1.74 -0.82 -21.54
N ASP A 340 -1.70 -1.90 -22.29
CA ASP A 340 -0.85 -3.06 -21.97
C ASP A 340 0.64 -2.66 -22.03
N ARG A 341 1.43 -3.28 -21.17
CA ARG A 341 2.87 -2.98 -21.04
C ARG A 341 3.74 -4.12 -21.53
N LEU A 342 4.78 -3.76 -22.25
CA LEU A 342 5.83 -4.69 -22.63
C LEU A 342 6.91 -4.73 -21.54
N THR A 343 6.74 -5.62 -20.57
CA THR A 343 7.67 -5.74 -19.43
C THR A 343 9.07 -6.21 -19.84
N TYR A 344 9.13 -7.08 -20.86
CA TYR A 344 10.38 -7.69 -21.35
C TYR A 344 10.56 -7.40 -22.85
N THR A 345 11.06 -6.21 -23.15
CA THR A 345 11.19 -5.71 -24.52
C THR A 345 12.06 -6.61 -25.41
N SER A 346 13.20 -7.09 -24.92
CA SER A 346 14.07 -8.01 -25.66
C SER A 346 13.40 -9.33 -26.01
N SER A 347 12.63 -9.88 -25.06
CA SER A 347 11.85 -11.13 -25.29
C SER A 347 10.73 -10.90 -26.29
N ALA A 348 10.05 -9.76 -26.21
CA ALA A 348 9.00 -9.40 -27.16
C ALA A 348 9.55 -9.24 -28.59
N GLN A 349 10.70 -8.57 -28.75
CA GLN A 349 11.39 -8.46 -30.04
C GLN A 349 11.77 -9.84 -30.61
N THR A 350 12.35 -10.69 -29.76
CA THR A 350 12.72 -12.05 -30.18
C THR A 350 11.49 -12.85 -30.61
N LEU A 351 10.40 -12.77 -29.84
CA LEU A 351 9.17 -13.46 -30.16
C LEU A 351 8.54 -12.96 -31.48
N LEU A 352 8.58 -11.65 -31.74
CA LEU A 352 8.10 -11.09 -32.99
C LEU A 352 8.95 -11.57 -34.20
N ARG A 353 10.27 -11.63 -34.05
CA ARG A 353 11.16 -12.17 -35.08
C ARG A 353 10.85 -13.67 -35.33
N LEU A 354 10.69 -14.46 -34.28
CA LEU A 354 10.33 -15.88 -34.39
C LEU A 354 8.97 -16.06 -35.05
N ARG A 355 7.97 -15.20 -34.74
CA ARG A 355 6.67 -15.22 -35.40
C ARG A 355 6.75 -15.01 -36.91
N CYS A 356 7.70 -14.20 -37.39
CA CYS A 356 7.92 -14.04 -38.82
C CYS A 356 8.39 -15.35 -39.49
N ILE A 357 9.06 -16.23 -38.74
CA ILE A 357 9.49 -17.53 -39.22
C ILE A 357 8.27 -18.50 -39.26
N ASP A 358 7.57 -18.62 -38.14
CA ASP A 358 6.36 -19.48 -38.05
C ASP A 358 5.30 -18.88 -37.13
N PRO A 359 4.27 -18.23 -37.69
CA PRO A 359 3.21 -17.62 -36.91
C PRO A 359 2.29 -18.62 -36.18
N ASN A 360 2.31 -19.89 -36.58
CA ASN A 360 1.49 -20.92 -35.95
C ASN A 360 2.17 -21.51 -34.70
N VAL A 361 3.50 -21.46 -34.65
CA VAL A 361 4.27 -21.94 -33.50
C VAL A 361 4.51 -20.81 -32.50
N PHE A 362 4.90 -19.63 -33.00
CA PHE A 362 5.27 -18.50 -32.18
C PHE A 362 4.13 -17.48 -32.08
N HIS A 363 3.25 -17.68 -31.10
CA HIS A 363 2.14 -16.77 -30.87
C HIS A 363 2.59 -15.55 -30.07
N VAL A 364 2.32 -14.35 -30.59
CA VAL A 364 2.47 -13.11 -29.83
C VAL A 364 1.16 -12.86 -29.07
N PRO A 365 1.22 -12.71 -27.76
CA PRO A 365 0.04 -12.27 -26.99
C PRO A 365 -0.51 -10.98 -27.57
N GLY A 366 -1.83 -10.86 -27.63
CA GLY A 366 -2.48 -9.62 -28.03
C GLY A 366 -2.20 -8.53 -27.00
N TYR A 367 -1.61 -7.42 -27.45
CA TYR A 367 -1.37 -6.21 -26.66
C TYR A 367 -2.31 -5.11 -27.13
N THR A 368 -2.94 -4.44 -26.17
CA THR A 368 -3.71 -3.21 -26.41
C THR A 368 -2.84 -2.02 -26.04
N LEU A 369 -2.23 -1.38 -27.03
CA LEU A 369 -1.26 -0.29 -26.84
C LEU A 369 -1.91 1.05 -26.50
N THR A 370 -3.19 1.20 -26.84
CA THR A 370 -3.99 2.37 -26.49
C THR A 370 -5.11 1.95 -25.55
N PRO A 371 -5.43 2.74 -24.52
CA PRO A 371 -6.59 2.48 -23.71
C PRO A 371 -7.85 2.37 -24.57
N THR A 372 -8.68 1.39 -24.29
CA THR A 372 -9.94 1.20 -25.01
C THR A 372 -11.02 2.19 -24.57
N GLU A 373 -10.84 2.78 -23.39
CA GLU A 373 -11.80 3.69 -22.80
C GLU A 373 -11.12 4.88 -22.14
N ALA A 374 -11.71 6.05 -22.27
CA ALA A 374 -11.43 7.23 -21.47
C ALA A 374 -12.58 7.42 -20.50
N LEU A 375 -12.34 7.28 -19.21
CA LEU A 375 -13.32 7.57 -18.18
C LEU A 375 -13.12 9.01 -17.71
N PRO A 376 -14.18 9.84 -17.69
CA PRO A 376 -14.09 11.19 -17.15
C PRO A 376 -13.54 11.17 -15.73
N CYS A 377 -12.65 12.09 -15.41
CA CYS A 377 -12.04 12.24 -14.08
C CYS A 377 -11.16 11.07 -13.60
N VAL A 378 -10.85 10.07 -14.43
CA VAL A 378 -9.98 8.96 -14.08
C VAL A 378 -8.69 9.01 -14.92
N LEU A 379 -7.56 9.12 -14.27
CA LEU A 379 -6.26 9.07 -14.92
C LEU A 379 -5.76 7.61 -14.99
N PRO A 380 -5.25 7.15 -16.12
CA PRO A 380 -4.64 5.83 -16.21
C PRO A 380 -3.35 5.77 -15.39
N VAL A 381 -3.15 4.68 -14.67
CA VAL A 381 -1.84 4.39 -14.07
C VAL A 381 -0.82 4.16 -15.18
N ARG A 382 0.34 4.80 -15.06
CA ARG A 382 1.48 4.68 -15.99
C ARG A 382 2.73 4.22 -15.25
N GLU A 383 3.70 3.71 -16.01
CA GLU A 383 4.98 3.34 -15.44
C GLU A 383 5.68 4.53 -14.79
N ASN A 384 6.35 4.28 -13.66
CA ASN A 384 7.06 5.30 -12.89
C ASN A 384 6.21 6.53 -12.52
N MET A 385 4.88 6.38 -12.50
CA MET A 385 4.01 7.40 -11.95
C MET A 385 4.20 7.47 -10.44
N PHE A 386 4.31 8.67 -9.93
CA PHE A 386 4.31 8.92 -8.50
C PHE A 386 3.35 10.05 -8.14
N VAL A 387 2.85 10.00 -6.91
CA VAL A 387 1.96 11.02 -6.37
C VAL A 387 2.49 11.46 -5.02
N ASN A 388 2.74 12.75 -4.89
CA ASN A 388 3.07 13.33 -3.60
C ASN A 388 1.80 13.52 -2.78
N LEU A 389 1.72 12.81 -1.66
CA LEU A 389 0.60 12.96 -0.73
C LEU A 389 0.74 14.22 0.13
N HIS A 390 2.00 14.66 0.36
CA HIS A 390 2.26 15.87 1.14
C HIS A 390 3.58 16.55 0.69
N PRO A 391 3.57 17.82 0.24
CA PRO A 391 2.36 18.58 -0.12
C PRO A 391 1.56 17.88 -1.24
N ARG A 392 0.26 18.09 -1.26
CA ARG A 392 -0.59 17.54 -2.34
C ARG A 392 -0.12 18.07 -3.68
N ALA A 393 0.13 17.16 -4.61
CA ALA A 393 0.53 17.50 -5.97
C ALA A 393 -0.17 16.61 -6.97
N GLN A 394 -0.35 17.08 -8.19
CA GLN A 394 -0.85 16.25 -9.27
C GLN A 394 0.10 15.09 -9.55
N PRO A 395 -0.41 13.95 -10.00
CA PRO A 395 0.43 12.84 -10.40
C PRO A 395 1.48 13.26 -11.41
N ALA A 396 2.70 12.83 -11.19
CA ALA A 396 3.81 13.09 -12.09
C ALA A 396 4.41 11.77 -12.59
N GLN A 397 5.04 11.80 -13.72
CA GLN A 397 5.73 10.65 -14.32
C GLN A 397 7.18 11.04 -14.56
N LEU A 398 8.10 10.16 -14.24
CA LEU A 398 9.50 10.36 -14.58
C LEU A 398 9.67 10.28 -16.09
N PRO A 399 10.37 11.25 -16.71
CA PRO A 399 10.39 11.41 -18.17
C PRO A 399 11.09 10.30 -18.94
N GLU A 400 11.89 9.48 -18.29
CA GLU A 400 12.86 8.60 -18.94
C GLU A 400 12.31 7.33 -19.61
N VAL A 401 11.07 6.94 -19.34
CA VAL A 401 10.55 5.63 -19.81
C VAL A 401 9.63 5.75 -21.01
N ALA A 402 8.87 6.82 -21.13
CA ALA A 402 7.91 7.00 -22.22
C ALA A 402 8.53 6.99 -23.63
N PRO A 403 9.66 7.66 -23.90
CA PRO A 403 10.24 7.69 -25.24
C PRO A 403 10.81 6.34 -25.71
N VAL A 404 11.27 5.50 -24.79
CA VAL A 404 11.86 4.19 -25.13
C VAL A 404 10.79 3.20 -25.57
N LEU A 405 9.65 3.21 -24.91
CA LEU A 405 8.55 2.31 -25.26
C LEU A 405 7.91 2.70 -26.59
N ASP A 406 7.63 4.00 -26.79
CA ASP A 406 7.05 4.49 -28.04
C ASP A 406 8.00 4.27 -29.22
N ARG A 407 9.30 4.44 -29.01
CA ARG A 407 10.30 4.15 -30.04
C ARG A 407 10.41 2.66 -30.34
N LEU A 408 10.41 1.80 -29.31
CA LEU A 408 10.41 0.34 -29.49
C LEU A 408 9.14 -0.15 -30.19
N LEU A 409 7.99 0.39 -29.82
CA LEU A 409 6.73 0.05 -30.47
C LEU A 409 6.70 0.56 -31.92
N HIS A 410 7.26 1.75 -32.16
CA HIS A 410 7.42 2.30 -33.49
C HIS A 410 8.43 1.50 -34.32
N GLU A 411 9.53 1.06 -33.74
CA GLU A 411 10.51 0.17 -34.37
C GLU A 411 9.94 -1.22 -34.63
N LEU A 412 9.03 -1.72 -33.79
CA LEU A 412 8.33 -2.99 -33.96
C LEU A 412 7.17 -2.91 -34.96
N ASP A 413 6.46 -1.79 -35.02
CA ASP A 413 5.34 -1.55 -35.91
C ASP A 413 5.78 -1.13 -37.31
N VAL A 414 6.84 -0.37 -37.37
CA VAL A 414 7.35 0.19 -38.61
C VAL A 414 8.46 -0.64 -39.21
N ARG A 415 8.29 -1.92 -39.50
CA ARG A 415 8.63 -2.12 -40.90
C ARG A 415 10.07 -1.93 -41.35
N GLY A 416 10.97 -1.48 -40.55
CA GLY A 416 12.36 -1.37 -40.91
C GLY A 416 13.08 -2.71 -40.82
N ASP A 417 12.83 -3.43 -39.75
CA ASP A 417 13.41 -4.74 -39.47
C ASP A 417 12.50 -5.92 -39.89
N LEU A 418 11.24 -5.65 -40.22
CA LEU A 418 10.24 -6.61 -40.70
C LEU A 418 9.96 -6.44 -42.19
N ASP A 419 10.98 -6.17 -42.96
CA ASP A 419 10.89 -6.29 -44.42
C ASP A 419 10.47 -7.72 -44.76
N GLU A 420 9.23 -7.87 -45.18
CA GLU A 420 8.60 -9.17 -45.44
C GLU A 420 9.43 -9.98 -46.44
N SER A 421 10.10 -9.30 -47.39
CA SER A 421 10.98 -9.93 -48.36
C SER A 421 12.21 -10.56 -47.72
N ARG A 422 12.78 -9.97 -46.67
CA ARG A 422 13.91 -10.53 -45.92
C ARG A 422 13.48 -11.75 -45.11
N TRP A 423 12.28 -11.73 -44.55
CA TRP A 423 11.74 -12.85 -43.78
C TRP A 423 11.29 -13.99 -44.67
N GLU A 424 10.78 -13.72 -45.88
CA GLU A 424 10.51 -14.75 -46.89
C GLU A 424 11.79 -15.45 -47.34
N ALA A 425 12.83 -14.69 -47.60
CA ALA A 425 14.14 -15.24 -47.94
C ALA A 425 14.73 -16.09 -46.79
N TYR A 426 14.57 -15.67 -45.55
CA TYR A 426 15.02 -16.43 -44.39
C TYR A 426 14.19 -17.70 -44.19
N ARG A 427 12.86 -17.61 -44.31
CA ARG A 427 11.96 -18.80 -44.28
C ARG A 427 12.30 -19.81 -45.36
N ALA A 428 12.56 -19.34 -46.57
CA ALA A 428 12.98 -20.19 -47.68
C ALA A 428 14.34 -20.86 -47.41
N ALA A 429 15.29 -20.13 -46.82
CA ALA A 429 16.60 -20.67 -46.45
C ALA A 429 16.50 -21.74 -45.34
N VAL A 430 15.65 -21.52 -44.31
CA VAL A 430 15.41 -22.48 -43.26
C VAL A 430 14.69 -23.72 -43.77
N ALA A 431 13.71 -23.57 -44.64
CA ALA A 431 13.03 -24.69 -45.28
C ALA A 431 13.99 -25.49 -46.19
N ALA A 432 14.88 -24.84 -46.93
CA ALA A 432 15.89 -25.51 -47.74
C ALA A 432 16.97 -26.23 -46.92
N ALA A 433 17.25 -25.75 -45.69
CA ALA A 433 18.22 -26.40 -44.81
C ALA A 433 17.59 -27.59 -44.00
N ALA A 434 16.26 -27.67 -43.95
CA ALA A 434 15.53 -28.74 -43.30
C ALA A 434 15.11 -29.86 -44.25
N ALA A 435 15.25 -29.69 -45.58
CA ALA A 435 15.04 -30.66 -46.64
C ALA A 435 16.35 -31.39 -46.97
#